data_ae945c37c686818e749efebb5e3dad7a
#
_entry.id   ae945c37c686818e749efebb5e3dad7a
#
_cell.length_a   1.000
_cell.length_b   1.000
_cell.length_c   1.000
_cell.angle_alpha   90.00
_cell.angle_beta   90.00
_cell.angle_gamma   90.00
#
_symmetry.space_group_name_H-M   'P 1'
#
loop_
_entity.id
_entity.type
_entity.pdbx_description
1 polymer ?
#
loop_
_entity_poly.entity_id
_entity_poly.type
_entity_poly.pdbx_seq_one_letter_code
_entity_poly.pdbx_strand_id
1 'polypeptide(L)'
;NDITVTAWWPYTAGETTPSAVKVKANQSARKDFEGSDLIVADGQTVTYGSPTLRFTHRTARVTIVLTDYTEGLASVRLTGLSTEGGNPAEITPYDKGSNTYTALVAPQSVVAGTAFITCTFTNGKTFVYKMKNATDWQAGGEYTYTVSLTAAKDPGYTIEGNGSYTVTSADGLMHVADLVNGGKTDINITLDKNID
;
A
#
# COMPACT_ATOMS: atom_id res chain seq x y z
N ASN A 1 21.13 -23.33 36.58
CA ASN A 1 20.21 -22.29 37.02
C ASN A 1 19.45 -21.77 35.80
N ASP A 2 18.15 -21.78 35.89
CA ASP A 2 17.26 -21.21 34.88
C ASP A 2 17.19 -19.71 35.09
N ILE A 3 17.19 -18.96 33.98
CA ILE A 3 17.02 -17.50 34.03
C ILE A 3 15.83 -17.11 33.14
N THR A 4 15.06 -16.13 33.58
CA THR A 4 13.99 -15.53 32.79
C THR A 4 14.54 -14.34 32.04
N VAL A 5 14.33 -14.30 30.71
CA VAL A 5 14.86 -13.28 29.80
C VAL A 5 13.72 -12.66 29.01
N THR A 6 13.72 -11.34 28.90
CA THR A 6 12.96 -10.57 27.92
C THR A 6 13.94 -9.90 26.97
N ALA A 7 13.76 -10.07 25.68
CA ALA A 7 14.58 -9.47 24.64
C ALA A 7 13.70 -8.91 23.53
N TRP A 8 14.15 -7.82 22.89
CA TRP A 8 13.39 -7.18 21.81
C TRP A 8 14.29 -6.47 20.80
N TRP A 9 13.73 -6.22 19.63
CA TRP A 9 14.32 -5.43 18.56
C TRP A 9 13.22 -4.64 17.83
N PRO A 10 13.45 -3.40 17.39
CA PRO A 10 14.67 -2.60 17.59
C PRO A 10 14.81 -2.13 19.05
N TYR A 11 16.05 -1.86 19.46
CA TYR A 11 16.39 -1.36 20.78
C TYR A 11 16.73 0.13 20.71
N THR A 12 16.21 0.91 21.64
CA THR A 12 16.60 2.31 21.85
C THR A 12 17.34 2.44 23.17
N ALA A 13 18.46 3.16 23.17
CA ALA A 13 19.26 3.32 24.38
C ALA A 13 18.43 3.89 25.54
N GLY A 14 18.52 3.23 26.69
CA GLY A 14 17.76 3.58 27.89
C GLY A 14 16.44 2.83 28.07
N GLU A 15 16.00 2.06 27.09
CA GLU A 15 14.84 1.17 27.26
C GLU A 15 15.18 0.00 28.19
N THR A 16 14.29 -0.28 29.14
CA THR A 16 14.37 -1.42 30.07
C THR A 16 13.29 -2.46 29.82
N THR A 17 12.31 -2.14 28.98
CA THR A 17 11.21 -3.00 28.55
C THR A 17 10.92 -2.75 27.08
N PRO A 18 10.30 -3.71 26.37
CA PRO A 18 9.85 -3.49 24.98
C PRO A 18 8.94 -2.27 24.90
N SER A 19 9.19 -1.40 23.94
CA SER A 19 8.33 -0.24 23.67
C SER A 19 6.99 -0.67 23.05
N ALA A 20 6.04 0.27 23.00
CA ALA A 20 4.86 0.11 22.15
C ALA A 20 5.27 0.07 20.66
N VAL A 21 4.44 -0.58 19.83
CA VAL A 21 4.70 -0.64 18.38
C VAL A 21 4.75 0.78 17.81
N LYS A 22 5.87 1.13 17.21
CA LYS A 22 6.08 2.36 16.44
C LYS A 22 6.75 2.04 15.14
N VAL A 23 6.04 2.30 14.03
CA VAL A 23 6.57 2.10 12.70
C VAL A 23 7.00 3.43 12.08
N LYS A 24 7.95 3.38 11.14
CA LYS A 24 8.40 4.56 10.42
C LYS A 24 7.43 4.90 9.28
N ALA A 25 7.21 6.20 9.05
CA ALA A 25 6.40 6.68 7.92
C ALA A 25 7.09 6.42 6.57
N ASN A 26 8.41 6.52 6.52
CA ASN A 26 9.17 6.16 5.32
C ASN A 26 9.91 4.83 5.56
N GLN A 27 9.43 3.79 4.90
CA GLN A 27 10.02 2.45 4.93
C GLN A 27 10.64 2.07 3.56
N SER A 28 10.87 3.03 2.66
CA SER A 28 11.41 2.77 1.33
C SER A 28 12.83 2.18 1.37
N ALA A 29 13.64 2.53 2.37
CA ALA A 29 14.93 1.92 2.59
C ALA A 29 14.78 0.64 3.45
N ARG A 30 15.52 -0.42 3.09
CA ARG A 30 15.48 -1.71 3.79
C ARG A 30 15.70 -1.57 5.30
N LYS A 31 16.67 -0.76 5.73
CA LYS A 31 16.95 -0.49 7.15
C LYS A 31 15.77 0.12 7.90
N ASP A 32 14.95 0.93 7.22
CA ASP A 32 13.80 1.61 7.83
C ASP A 32 12.58 0.67 7.87
N PHE A 33 12.44 -0.17 6.86
CA PHE A 33 11.47 -1.27 6.86
C PHE A 33 11.78 -2.26 8.00
N GLU A 34 13.00 -2.83 8.05
CA GLU A 34 13.41 -3.76 9.10
C GLU A 34 13.39 -3.10 10.50
N GLY A 35 13.78 -1.83 10.61
CA GLY A 35 13.73 -1.08 11.87
C GLY A 35 12.32 -0.69 12.34
N SER A 36 11.29 -0.96 11.54
CA SER A 36 9.88 -0.85 11.94
C SER A 36 9.32 -2.14 12.53
N ASP A 37 10.05 -3.25 12.45
CA ASP A 37 9.61 -4.57 12.91
C ASP A 37 9.93 -4.77 14.39
N LEU A 38 8.99 -4.46 15.26
CA LEU A 38 9.14 -4.80 16.67
C LEU A 38 8.93 -6.30 16.85
N ILE A 39 10.02 -7.00 17.22
CA ILE A 39 9.98 -8.41 17.61
C ILE A 39 10.34 -8.56 19.08
N VAL A 40 9.66 -9.44 19.78
CA VAL A 40 9.80 -9.61 21.25
C VAL A 40 9.85 -11.08 21.60
N ALA A 41 10.84 -11.44 22.43
CA ALA A 41 10.87 -12.68 23.20
C ALA A 41 10.58 -12.29 24.65
N ASP A 42 9.39 -12.54 25.15
CA ASP A 42 8.92 -12.03 26.44
C ASP A 42 8.90 -13.12 27.50
N GLY A 43 9.54 -12.85 28.65
CA GLY A 43 9.50 -13.68 29.84
C GLY A 43 9.89 -15.14 29.62
N GLN A 44 10.81 -15.45 28.69
CA GLN A 44 11.16 -16.81 28.33
C GLN A 44 12.24 -17.37 29.27
N THR A 45 12.05 -18.63 29.70
CA THR A 45 13.04 -19.33 30.50
C THR A 45 14.13 -19.89 29.60
N VAL A 46 15.36 -19.52 29.90
CA VAL A 46 16.57 -19.99 29.21
C VAL A 46 17.38 -20.84 30.18
N THR A 47 17.78 -22.02 29.74
CA THR A 47 18.61 -22.97 30.52
C THR A 47 19.91 -23.24 29.78
N TYR A 48 20.90 -23.79 30.49
CA TYR A 48 22.15 -24.21 29.86
C TYR A 48 21.93 -25.23 28.73
N GLY A 49 20.96 -26.13 28.90
CA GLY A 49 20.62 -27.15 27.90
C GLY A 49 19.69 -26.64 26.75
N SER A 50 19.06 -25.48 26.93
CA SER A 50 18.16 -24.87 25.94
C SER A 50 18.32 -23.33 25.96
N PRO A 51 19.40 -22.80 25.32
CA PRO A 51 19.70 -21.36 25.30
C PRO A 51 18.99 -20.62 24.16
N THR A 52 17.76 -21.02 23.83
CA THR A 52 17.04 -20.48 22.66
C THR A 52 15.93 -19.51 23.08
N LEU A 53 15.86 -18.35 22.42
CA LEU A 53 14.75 -17.41 22.51
C LEU A 53 13.90 -17.47 21.24
N ARG A 54 12.59 -17.40 21.40
CA ARG A 54 11.62 -17.32 20.29
C ARG A 54 11.03 -15.93 20.25
N PHE A 55 11.27 -15.20 19.17
CA PHE A 55 10.72 -13.88 18.95
C PHE A 55 9.38 -13.97 18.23
N THR A 56 8.47 -13.08 18.59
CA THR A 56 7.19 -12.88 17.91
C THR A 56 7.13 -11.44 17.38
N HIS A 57 6.63 -11.30 16.16
CA HIS A 57 6.39 -10.00 15.56
C HIS A 57 5.21 -9.31 16.26
N ARG A 58 5.38 -8.04 16.59
CA ARG A 58 4.33 -7.18 17.17
C ARG A 58 3.70 -6.26 16.14
N THR A 59 4.23 -6.21 14.92
CA THR A 59 3.70 -5.52 13.76
C THR A 59 2.90 -6.47 12.87
N ALA A 60 2.04 -5.94 12.01
CA ALA A 60 1.46 -6.65 10.89
C ALA A 60 2.22 -6.30 9.61
N ARG A 61 2.32 -7.23 8.67
CA ARG A 61 2.93 -7.00 7.36
C ARG A 61 1.84 -6.86 6.30
N VAL A 62 1.83 -5.75 5.60
CA VAL A 62 0.94 -5.48 4.46
C VAL A 62 1.74 -5.49 3.18
N THR A 63 1.37 -6.35 2.23
CA THR A 63 1.99 -6.47 0.91
C THR A 63 0.97 -6.07 -0.16
N ILE A 64 1.39 -5.21 -1.08
CA ILE A 64 0.62 -4.72 -2.20
C ILE A 64 1.25 -5.25 -3.47
N VAL A 65 0.49 -5.94 -4.30
CA VAL A 65 0.88 -6.39 -5.64
C VAL A 65 0.04 -5.62 -6.64
N LEU A 66 0.69 -4.73 -7.42
CA LEU A 66 0.03 -3.94 -8.45
C LEU A 66 0.06 -4.68 -9.77
N THR A 67 -1.06 -4.73 -10.45
CA THR A 67 -1.20 -5.38 -11.75
C THR A 67 -1.79 -4.42 -12.79
N ASP A 68 -1.70 -4.83 -14.04
CA ASP A 68 -2.23 -4.16 -15.22
C ASP A 68 -1.49 -2.84 -15.50
N TYR A 69 -2.14 -1.71 -15.44
CA TYR A 69 -1.60 -0.41 -15.84
C TYR A 69 -0.61 0.16 -14.80
N THR A 70 0.66 -0.30 -14.84
CA THR A 70 1.75 0.14 -13.94
C THR A 70 2.74 1.10 -14.60
N GLU A 71 2.61 1.34 -15.91
CA GLU A 71 3.46 2.29 -16.63
C GLU A 71 3.27 3.72 -16.10
N GLY A 72 4.38 4.42 -15.89
CA GLY A 72 4.36 5.78 -15.33
C GLY A 72 4.01 5.87 -13.85
N LEU A 73 3.98 4.75 -13.11
CA LEU A 73 3.81 4.77 -11.65
C LEU A 73 4.98 5.51 -11.01
N ALA A 74 4.69 6.60 -10.29
CA ALA A 74 5.69 7.44 -9.62
C ALA A 74 5.81 7.14 -8.13
N SER A 75 4.70 6.81 -7.45
CA SER A 75 4.73 6.48 -6.02
C SER A 75 3.57 5.58 -5.61
N VAL A 76 3.82 4.80 -4.57
CA VAL A 76 2.82 3.98 -3.86
C VAL A 76 2.87 4.36 -2.39
N ARG A 77 1.72 4.52 -1.75
CA ARG A 77 1.59 4.80 -0.31
C ARG A 77 0.47 3.97 0.30
N LEU A 78 0.69 3.50 1.52
CA LEU A 78 -0.39 3.10 2.41
C LEU A 78 -0.91 4.38 3.08
N THR A 79 -2.23 4.54 3.13
CA THR A 79 -2.91 5.73 3.66
C THR A 79 -4.07 5.32 4.57
N GLY A 80 -4.69 6.28 5.25
CA GLY A 80 -5.85 6.00 6.11
C GLY A 80 -5.53 5.10 7.30
N LEU A 81 -4.27 5.10 7.76
CA LEU A 81 -3.83 4.29 8.88
C LEU A 81 -4.16 4.96 10.21
N SER A 82 -4.32 4.14 11.27
CA SER A 82 -4.49 4.62 12.63
C SER A 82 -3.22 5.33 13.11
N THR A 83 -3.40 6.50 13.73
CA THR A 83 -2.32 7.27 14.37
C THR A 83 -2.15 6.94 15.85
N GLU A 84 -2.83 5.93 16.35
CA GLU A 84 -2.73 5.49 17.74
C GLU A 84 -1.28 5.16 18.10
N GLY A 85 -0.89 5.49 19.34
CA GLY A 85 0.48 5.32 19.80
C GLY A 85 1.51 6.21 19.11
N GLY A 86 1.08 7.21 18.31
CA GLY A 86 1.96 8.08 17.53
C GLY A 86 2.49 7.42 16.26
N ASN A 87 1.76 6.44 15.72
CA ASN A 87 2.05 5.83 14.43
C ASN A 87 1.66 6.77 13.29
N PRO A 88 2.28 6.63 12.10
CA PRO A 88 2.00 7.49 10.95
C PRO A 88 0.64 7.14 10.29
N ALA A 89 -0.11 8.18 9.87
CA ALA A 89 -1.32 8.01 9.07
C ALA A 89 -1.04 7.51 7.64
N GLU A 90 0.21 7.67 7.17
CA GLU A 90 0.68 7.25 5.86
C GLU A 90 2.04 6.59 5.96
N ILE A 91 2.26 5.57 5.11
CA ILE A 91 3.56 4.88 5.00
C ILE A 91 3.97 4.80 3.54
N THR A 92 5.21 5.22 3.26
CA THR A 92 5.90 4.89 2.01
C THR A 92 6.48 3.48 2.16
N PRO A 93 5.97 2.46 1.44
CA PRO A 93 6.38 1.07 1.62
C PRO A 93 7.77 0.80 1.04
N TYR A 94 8.35 -0.33 1.40
CA TYR A 94 9.53 -0.89 0.78
C TYR A 94 9.17 -1.51 -0.57
N ASP A 95 9.89 -1.12 -1.61
CA ASP A 95 9.77 -1.70 -2.95
C ASP A 95 10.57 -3.00 -3.05
N LYS A 96 9.89 -4.11 -3.26
CA LYS A 96 10.48 -5.44 -3.46
C LYS A 96 10.82 -5.73 -4.93
N GLY A 97 10.48 -4.81 -5.81
CA GLY A 97 10.54 -5.03 -7.26
C GLY A 97 9.28 -5.71 -7.82
N SER A 98 9.19 -5.78 -9.13
CA SER A 98 8.08 -6.41 -9.85
C SER A 98 6.69 -5.91 -9.41
N ASN A 99 6.56 -4.59 -9.23
CA ASN A 99 5.33 -3.92 -8.76
C ASN A 99 4.80 -4.44 -7.42
N THR A 100 5.69 -4.96 -6.58
CA THR A 100 5.37 -5.48 -5.25
C THR A 100 5.96 -4.59 -4.17
N TYR A 101 5.10 -4.10 -3.29
CA TYR A 101 5.44 -3.19 -2.20
C TYR A 101 5.05 -3.80 -0.87
N THR A 102 5.86 -3.63 0.16
CA THR A 102 5.56 -4.16 1.49
C THR A 102 5.82 -3.12 2.58
N ALA A 103 4.98 -3.11 3.60
CA ALA A 103 5.13 -2.24 4.76
C ALA A 103 4.82 -3.00 6.04
N LEU A 104 5.45 -2.57 7.12
CA LEU A 104 5.09 -2.96 8.49
C LEU A 104 4.20 -1.88 9.08
N VAL A 105 3.08 -2.29 9.64
CA VAL A 105 2.06 -1.41 10.21
C VAL A 105 1.79 -1.81 11.67
N ALA A 106 1.36 -0.85 12.49
CA ALA A 106 0.83 -1.18 13.81
C ALA A 106 -0.47 -1.99 13.64
N PRO A 107 -0.70 -3.02 14.48
CA PRO A 107 -1.96 -3.76 14.47
C PRO A 107 -3.16 -2.82 14.59
N GLN A 108 -4.14 -2.97 13.71
CA GLN A 108 -5.30 -2.10 13.65
C GLN A 108 -6.45 -2.71 12.85
N SER A 109 -7.67 -2.26 13.13
CA SER A 109 -8.84 -2.55 12.31
C SER A 109 -8.97 -1.53 11.19
N VAL A 110 -9.18 -1.99 9.97
CA VAL A 110 -9.44 -1.16 8.80
C VAL A 110 -10.85 -1.45 8.30
N VAL A 111 -11.72 -0.45 8.33
CA VAL A 111 -13.12 -0.63 7.93
C VAL A 111 -13.26 -0.64 6.40
N ALA A 112 -14.31 -1.29 5.90
CA ALA A 112 -14.65 -1.24 4.49
C ALA A 112 -14.84 0.20 4.01
N GLY A 113 -14.38 0.50 2.80
CA GLY A 113 -14.42 1.85 2.21
C GLY A 113 -13.24 2.76 2.57
N THR A 114 -12.38 2.38 3.53
CA THR A 114 -11.18 3.14 3.85
C THR A 114 -10.25 3.20 2.64
N ALA A 115 -9.85 4.41 2.23
CA ALA A 115 -8.82 4.63 1.23
C ALA A 115 -7.46 4.24 1.84
N PHE A 116 -6.91 3.07 1.49
CA PHE A 116 -5.70 2.57 2.15
C PHE A 116 -4.50 2.36 1.23
N ILE A 117 -4.68 2.42 -0.09
CA ILE A 117 -3.58 2.46 -1.05
C ILE A 117 -3.79 3.65 -1.98
N THR A 118 -2.77 4.48 -2.10
CA THR A 118 -2.73 5.61 -3.02
C THR A 118 -1.54 5.46 -3.95
N CYS A 119 -1.80 5.44 -5.26
CA CYS A 119 -0.80 5.41 -6.31
C CYS A 119 -0.81 6.75 -7.03
N THR A 120 0.37 7.34 -7.23
CA THR A 120 0.52 8.57 -8.03
C THR A 120 1.34 8.25 -9.28
N PHE A 121 0.90 8.80 -10.41
CA PHE A 121 1.55 8.61 -11.70
C PHE A 121 2.35 9.83 -12.12
N THR A 122 3.31 9.67 -13.02
CA THR A 122 4.18 10.75 -13.54
C THR A 122 3.40 11.85 -14.25
N ASN A 123 2.20 11.57 -14.77
CA ASN A 123 1.29 12.54 -15.35
C ASN A 123 0.48 13.32 -14.31
N GLY A 124 0.74 13.12 -12.99
CA GLY A 124 0.06 13.77 -11.88
C GLY A 124 -1.29 13.15 -11.49
N LYS A 125 -1.77 12.13 -12.22
CA LYS A 125 -2.99 11.41 -11.84
C LYS A 125 -2.77 10.57 -10.59
N THR A 126 -3.84 10.38 -9.83
CA THR A 126 -3.85 9.59 -8.60
C THR A 126 -4.92 8.50 -8.69
N PHE A 127 -4.54 7.30 -8.30
CA PHE A 127 -5.44 6.17 -8.13
C PHE A 127 -5.54 5.84 -6.64
N VAL A 128 -6.76 5.68 -6.14
CA VAL A 128 -7.03 5.32 -4.75
C VAL A 128 -7.79 4.01 -4.69
N TYR A 129 -7.21 3.03 -4.00
CA TYR A 129 -7.88 1.76 -3.72
C TYR A 129 -8.49 1.79 -2.32
N LYS A 130 -9.77 1.45 -2.26
CA LYS A 130 -10.52 1.38 -1.00
C LYS A 130 -10.63 -0.06 -0.51
N MET A 131 -10.51 -0.25 0.79
CA MET A 131 -10.71 -1.55 1.43
C MET A 131 -12.08 -2.11 1.06
N LYS A 132 -12.12 -3.32 0.51
CA LYS A 132 -13.39 -3.95 0.10
C LYS A 132 -14.18 -4.48 1.29
N ASN A 133 -13.49 -5.15 2.21
CA ASN A 133 -14.08 -5.74 3.40
C ASN A 133 -13.33 -5.23 4.64
N ALA A 134 -14.02 -5.06 5.74
CA ALA A 134 -13.36 -4.77 7.01
C ALA A 134 -12.35 -5.88 7.33
N THR A 135 -11.18 -5.49 7.80
CA THR A 135 -10.08 -6.41 8.09
C THR A 135 -9.36 -5.97 9.35
N ASP A 136 -9.04 -6.91 10.22
CA ASP A 136 -8.18 -6.67 11.38
C ASP A 136 -6.76 -7.12 11.07
N TRP A 137 -5.84 -6.18 11.01
CA TRP A 137 -4.43 -6.48 10.89
C TRP A 137 -3.85 -6.80 12.28
N GLN A 138 -3.57 -8.07 12.51
CA GLN A 138 -3.09 -8.61 13.78
C GLN A 138 -1.58 -8.62 13.85
N ALA A 139 -1.02 -8.54 15.08
CA ALA A 139 0.40 -8.71 15.33
C ALA A 139 0.90 -10.06 14.77
N GLY A 140 2.00 -10.03 14.02
CA GLY A 140 2.56 -11.20 13.34
C GLY A 140 1.77 -11.66 12.10
N GLY A 141 0.66 -11.01 11.77
CA GLY A 141 -0.14 -11.32 10.58
C GLY A 141 0.49 -10.79 9.29
N GLU A 142 0.25 -11.52 8.18
CA GLU A 142 0.65 -11.11 6.83
C GLU A 142 -0.58 -10.99 5.94
N TYR A 143 -0.72 -9.84 5.27
CA TYR A 143 -1.88 -9.48 4.47
C TYR A 143 -1.42 -9.06 3.08
N THR A 144 -1.93 -9.72 2.05
CA THR A 144 -1.59 -9.40 0.66
C THR A 144 -2.81 -8.90 -0.10
N TYR A 145 -2.64 -7.77 -0.77
CA TYR A 145 -3.66 -7.14 -1.61
C TYR A 145 -3.16 -7.06 -3.05
N THR A 146 -3.83 -7.77 -3.95
CA THR A 146 -3.61 -7.63 -5.39
C THR A 146 -4.57 -6.58 -5.93
N VAL A 147 -4.02 -5.53 -6.51
CA VAL A 147 -4.74 -4.33 -6.95
C VAL A 147 -4.48 -4.10 -8.43
N SER A 148 -5.54 -4.23 -9.23
CA SER A 148 -5.49 -3.86 -10.63
C SER A 148 -5.59 -2.33 -10.78
N LEU A 149 -4.66 -1.74 -11.54
CA LEU A 149 -4.64 -0.32 -11.86
C LEU A 149 -5.37 0.00 -13.17
N THR A 150 -6.17 -0.90 -13.72
CA THR A 150 -6.91 -0.68 -14.98
C THR A 150 -7.77 0.60 -14.90
N ALA A 151 -8.39 0.89 -13.75
CA ALA A 151 -9.18 2.11 -13.54
C ALA A 151 -8.33 3.40 -13.51
N ALA A 152 -7.01 3.31 -13.39
CA ALA A 152 -6.10 4.45 -13.46
C ALA A 152 -5.72 4.82 -14.89
N LYS A 153 -5.96 3.92 -15.85
CA LYS A 153 -5.66 4.16 -17.26
C LYS A 153 -6.47 5.36 -17.76
N ASP A 154 -5.77 6.30 -18.41
CA ASP A 154 -6.43 7.38 -19.13
C ASP A 154 -7.12 6.79 -20.35
N PRO A 155 -8.45 6.94 -20.50
CA PRO A 155 -9.13 6.44 -21.67
C PRO A 155 -8.77 7.23 -22.94
N GLY A 156 -8.04 8.34 -22.81
CA GLY A 156 -7.68 9.24 -23.90
C GLY A 156 -8.83 10.11 -24.40
N TYR A 157 -9.90 10.19 -23.60
CA TYR A 157 -11.04 11.08 -23.85
C TYR A 157 -11.74 11.48 -22.55
N THR A 158 -12.48 12.58 -22.59
CA THR A 158 -13.42 12.99 -21.53
C THR A 158 -14.85 12.95 -22.07
N ILE A 159 -15.82 12.75 -21.18
CA ILE A 159 -17.24 12.87 -21.49
C ILE A 159 -17.74 14.15 -20.88
N GLU A 160 -18.20 15.08 -21.70
CA GLU A 160 -18.75 16.37 -21.27
C GLU A 160 -20.16 16.20 -20.68
N GLY A 161 -20.62 17.18 -19.92
CA GLY A 161 -21.95 17.15 -19.30
C GLY A 161 -23.14 17.05 -20.27
N ASN A 162 -22.92 17.36 -21.55
CA ASN A 162 -23.90 17.20 -22.63
C ASN A 162 -23.82 15.84 -23.34
N GLY A 163 -22.95 14.93 -22.89
CA GLY A 163 -22.74 13.62 -23.50
C GLY A 163 -21.81 13.60 -24.72
N SER A 164 -21.19 14.74 -25.09
CA SER A 164 -20.15 14.76 -26.13
C SER A 164 -18.82 14.23 -25.61
N TYR A 165 -17.98 13.73 -26.51
CA TYR A 165 -16.66 13.19 -26.22
C TYR A 165 -15.59 14.17 -26.70
N THR A 166 -14.71 14.60 -25.79
CA THR A 166 -13.49 15.33 -26.13
C THR A 166 -12.32 14.36 -26.15
N VAL A 167 -11.81 14.07 -27.32
CA VAL A 167 -10.69 13.11 -27.52
C VAL A 167 -9.37 13.85 -27.36
N THR A 168 -8.48 13.31 -26.52
CA THR A 168 -7.22 13.92 -26.11
C THR A 168 -5.98 13.16 -26.58
N SER A 169 -6.15 11.94 -27.13
CA SER A 169 -5.06 11.10 -27.67
C SER A 169 -5.51 10.19 -28.81
N ALA A 170 -4.55 9.65 -29.55
CA ALA A 170 -4.82 8.66 -30.60
C ALA A 170 -5.52 7.40 -30.04
N ASP A 171 -5.09 6.92 -28.88
CA ASP A 171 -5.74 5.81 -28.18
C ASP A 171 -7.19 6.13 -27.82
N GLY A 172 -7.45 7.38 -27.38
CA GLY A 172 -8.80 7.85 -27.11
C GLY A 172 -9.70 7.85 -28.34
N LEU A 173 -9.15 8.21 -29.51
CA LEU A 173 -9.88 8.16 -30.76
C LEU A 173 -10.25 6.70 -31.12
N MET A 174 -9.33 5.76 -30.94
CA MET A 174 -9.59 4.33 -31.13
C MET A 174 -10.68 3.82 -30.18
N HIS A 175 -10.61 4.17 -28.90
CA HIS A 175 -11.63 3.77 -27.93
C HIS A 175 -13.02 4.32 -28.26
N VAL A 176 -13.11 5.60 -28.72
CA VAL A 176 -14.39 6.19 -29.12
C VAL A 176 -14.91 5.51 -30.44
N ALA A 177 -14.01 5.16 -31.37
CA ALA A 177 -14.39 4.40 -32.56
C ALA A 177 -14.96 3.02 -32.18
N ASP A 178 -14.37 2.33 -31.18
CA ASP A 178 -14.89 1.04 -30.70
C ASP A 178 -16.28 1.19 -30.06
N LEU A 179 -16.55 2.31 -29.35
CA LEU A 179 -17.89 2.59 -28.83
C LEU A 179 -18.93 2.75 -29.96
N VAL A 180 -18.56 3.46 -31.02
CA VAL A 180 -19.43 3.62 -32.22
C VAL A 180 -19.68 2.26 -32.92
N ASN A 181 -18.62 1.50 -33.12
CA ASN A 181 -18.70 0.16 -33.73
C ASN A 181 -19.50 -0.81 -32.83
N GLY A 182 -19.49 -0.61 -31.50
CA GLY A 182 -20.29 -1.35 -30.55
C GLY A 182 -21.77 -0.93 -30.51
N GLY A 183 -22.21 0.00 -31.36
CA GLY A 183 -23.60 0.41 -31.51
C GLY A 183 -23.99 1.71 -30.80
N LYS A 184 -23.06 2.48 -30.28
CA LYS A 184 -23.32 3.80 -29.70
C LYS A 184 -23.39 4.85 -30.83
N THR A 185 -24.60 5.23 -31.26
CA THR A 185 -24.81 6.06 -32.45
C THR A 185 -24.97 7.57 -32.15
N ASP A 186 -25.36 7.94 -30.97
CA ASP A 186 -25.55 9.36 -30.59
C ASP A 186 -24.26 9.90 -29.90
N ILE A 187 -23.21 10.01 -30.72
CA ILE A 187 -21.90 10.49 -30.24
C ILE A 187 -21.53 11.78 -31.01
N ASN A 188 -21.28 12.85 -30.26
CA ASN A 188 -20.56 14.03 -30.73
C ASN A 188 -19.11 13.94 -30.29
N ILE A 189 -18.16 14.06 -31.23
CA ILE A 189 -16.74 13.94 -30.96
C ILE A 189 -16.06 15.27 -31.29
N THR A 190 -15.27 15.78 -30.33
CA THR A 190 -14.39 16.93 -30.52
C THR A 190 -12.94 16.45 -30.29
N LEU A 191 -12.02 16.89 -31.13
CA LEU A 191 -10.57 16.69 -30.93
C LEU A 191 -10.03 17.91 -30.19
N ASP A 192 -9.36 17.68 -29.05
CA ASP A 192 -8.79 18.74 -28.22
C ASP A 192 -7.59 19.44 -28.90
N LYS A 193 -6.79 18.66 -29.66
CA LYS A 193 -5.56 19.11 -30.36
C LYS A 193 -5.27 18.23 -31.55
N ASN A 194 -4.17 18.55 -32.27
CA ASN A 194 -3.58 17.59 -33.18
C ASN A 194 -3.20 16.35 -32.38
N ILE A 195 -3.79 15.22 -32.78
CA ILE A 195 -3.55 13.92 -32.18
C ILE A 195 -2.54 13.24 -33.09
N ASP A 196 -1.29 13.16 -32.62
CA ASP A 196 -0.18 12.46 -33.30
C ASP A 196 -0.09 11.03 -32.80
#